data_0335bf2ec48a5f88f6c50df1705ccdfb
#
_entry.id   0335bf2ec48a5f88f6c50df1705ccdfb
#
_cell.length_a   1.000
_cell.length_b   1.000
_cell.length_c   1.000
_cell.angle_alpha   90.00
_cell.angle_beta   90.00
_cell.angle_gamma   90.00
#
_symmetry.space_group_name_H-M   'P 1'
#
loop_
_entity.id
_entity.type
_entity.pdbx_description
1 polymer ?
#
loop_
_entity_poly.entity_id
_entity_poly.type
_entity_poly.pdbx_seq_one_letter_code
_entity_poly.pdbx_strand_id
1 'polypeptide(L)'
;MEKYDYLIVGAGLFGAVFAHEAKRVGKHCLVIDKRNHRGGNIYCEDIEGIHVHKYGAHIFHTDNKEVWDYVNSFVEFNRYTNSPLAYFDGKLYNLPFNMNTFYQLWGVKTPAEAKAKIEEQRKEFDHIATPANLEEQALKLCGKDIYHRLIKGYTEKQCCLLYTSDAA
;
A
#
# COMPACT_ATOMS: atom_id res chain seq x y z
N MET A 1 -19.92 31.66 -18.35
CA MET A 1 -19.09 30.93 -17.38
C MET A 1 -19.84 29.65 -17.02
N GLU A 2 -19.24 28.51 -17.20
CA GLU A 2 -19.80 27.25 -16.68
C GLU A 2 -19.92 27.35 -15.16
N LYS A 3 -21.06 26.93 -14.62
CA LYS A 3 -21.36 26.96 -13.21
C LYS A 3 -21.20 25.52 -12.67
N TYR A 4 -20.34 25.34 -11.69
CA TYR A 4 -20.14 24.09 -11.01
C TYR A 4 -20.77 24.12 -9.62
N ASP A 5 -21.37 22.99 -9.20
CA ASP A 5 -21.90 22.81 -7.85
C ASP A 5 -20.80 22.44 -6.86
N TYR A 6 -19.79 21.69 -7.33
CA TYR A 6 -18.69 21.20 -6.49
C TYR A 6 -17.33 21.37 -7.17
N LEU A 7 -16.35 21.78 -6.39
CA LEU A 7 -14.93 21.69 -6.71
C LEU A 7 -14.33 20.52 -5.92
N ILE A 8 -13.81 19.52 -6.63
CA ILE A 8 -13.19 18.31 -6.05
C ILE A 8 -11.69 18.40 -6.27
N VAL A 9 -10.93 18.40 -5.18
CA VAL A 9 -9.46 18.42 -5.21
C VAL A 9 -8.94 17.00 -5.01
N GLY A 10 -8.38 16.45 -6.09
CA GLY A 10 -7.88 15.07 -6.15
C GLY A 10 -8.73 14.15 -7.03
N ALA A 11 -8.13 13.61 -8.08
CA ALA A 11 -8.74 12.69 -9.03
C ALA A 11 -8.44 11.21 -8.69
N GLY A 12 -8.27 10.89 -7.41
CA GLY A 12 -8.19 9.52 -6.90
C GLY A 12 -9.57 8.87 -6.77
N LEU A 13 -9.63 7.66 -6.19
CA LEU A 13 -10.90 6.92 -6.06
C LEU A 13 -11.97 7.70 -5.30
N PHE A 14 -11.61 8.35 -4.20
CA PHE A 14 -12.58 9.13 -3.41
C PHE A 14 -13.21 10.23 -4.24
N GLY A 15 -12.39 11.06 -4.91
CA GLY A 15 -12.89 12.14 -5.76
C GLY A 15 -13.70 11.64 -6.95
N ALA A 16 -13.30 10.52 -7.55
CA ALA A 16 -14.01 9.90 -8.66
C ALA A 16 -15.39 9.38 -8.25
N VAL A 17 -15.49 8.68 -7.13
CA VAL A 17 -16.77 8.19 -6.59
C VAL A 17 -17.69 9.34 -6.23
N PHE A 18 -17.16 10.35 -5.54
CA PHE A 18 -17.97 11.53 -5.21
C PHE A 18 -18.51 12.23 -6.46
N ALA A 19 -17.65 12.46 -7.47
CA ALA A 19 -18.07 13.10 -8.73
C ALA A 19 -19.12 12.26 -9.47
N HIS A 20 -18.96 10.93 -9.48
CA HIS A 20 -19.91 10.02 -10.09
C HIS A 20 -21.30 10.11 -9.43
N GLU A 21 -21.34 10.00 -8.11
CA GLU A 21 -22.59 10.04 -7.35
C GLU A 21 -23.26 11.44 -7.42
N ALA A 22 -22.47 12.50 -7.36
CA ALA A 22 -22.98 13.86 -7.55
C ALA A 22 -23.63 14.04 -8.94
N LYS A 23 -22.99 13.50 -9.99
CA LYS A 23 -23.52 13.51 -11.34
C LYS A 23 -24.85 12.76 -11.46
N ARG A 24 -24.99 11.61 -10.77
CA ARG A 24 -26.23 10.81 -10.76
C ARG A 24 -27.43 11.61 -10.22
N VAL A 25 -27.19 12.57 -9.35
CA VAL A 25 -28.24 13.47 -8.82
C VAL A 25 -28.25 14.86 -9.50
N GLY A 26 -27.71 14.94 -10.72
CA GLY A 26 -27.76 16.14 -11.57
C GLY A 26 -26.82 17.28 -11.18
N LYS A 27 -25.79 17.01 -10.37
CA LYS A 27 -24.78 18.00 -9.99
C LYS A 27 -23.61 18.08 -10.96
N HIS A 28 -23.09 19.27 -11.13
CA HIS A 28 -21.91 19.54 -11.97
C HIS A 28 -20.67 19.67 -11.09
N CYS A 29 -19.65 18.86 -11.38
CA CYS A 29 -18.40 18.83 -10.62
C CYS A 29 -17.23 19.28 -11.50
N LEU A 30 -16.36 20.12 -10.93
CA LEU A 30 -15.01 20.36 -11.45
C LEU A 30 -14.02 19.57 -10.61
N VAL A 31 -13.27 18.66 -11.25
CA VAL A 31 -12.23 17.87 -10.58
C VAL A 31 -10.86 18.37 -10.99
N ILE A 32 -10.02 18.71 -10.02
CA ILE A 32 -8.65 19.14 -10.23
C ILE A 32 -7.69 18.21 -9.51
N ASP A 33 -6.52 17.97 -10.09
CA ASP A 33 -5.45 17.17 -9.46
C ASP A 33 -4.08 17.81 -9.73
N LYS A 34 -3.16 17.61 -8.82
CA LYS A 34 -1.76 18.03 -8.99
C LYS A 34 -0.98 17.17 -9.99
N ARG A 35 -1.43 15.95 -10.23
CA ARG A 35 -0.81 15.00 -11.15
C ARG A 35 -1.40 15.16 -12.55
N ASN A 36 -0.63 14.80 -13.55
CA ASN A 36 -1.07 14.84 -14.95
C ASN A 36 -1.89 13.61 -15.39
N HIS A 37 -2.32 12.78 -14.44
CA HIS A 37 -3.12 11.58 -14.65
C HIS A 37 -4.24 11.46 -13.61
N ARG A 38 -5.28 10.71 -13.94
CA ARG A 38 -6.37 10.31 -13.05
C ARG A 38 -6.00 9.03 -12.31
N GLY A 39 -6.78 8.67 -11.27
CA GLY A 39 -6.65 7.42 -10.52
C GLY A 39 -5.86 7.55 -9.21
N GLY A 40 -5.17 8.69 -8.97
CA GLY A 40 -4.43 8.86 -7.72
C GLY A 40 -3.38 7.76 -7.53
N ASN A 41 -3.36 7.12 -6.36
CA ASN A 41 -2.38 6.09 -6.04
C ASN A 41 -2.63 4.74 -6.73
N ILE A 42 -3.83 4.49 -7.27
CA ILE A 42 -4.12 3.25 -8.02
C ILE A 42 -3.72 3.36 -9.50
N TYR A 43 -3.12 4.47 -9.92
CA TYR A 43 -2.72 4.66 -11.30
C TYR A 43 -1.65 3.66 -11.72
N CYS A 44 -1.91 3.01 -12.87
CA CYS A 44 -1.01 2.09 -13.52
C CYS A 44 -0.63 2.59 -14.90
N GLU A 45 0.59 2.30 -15.33
CA GLU A 45 1.07 2.53 -16.68
C GLU A 45 1.28 1.17 -17.36
N ASP A 46 0.94 1.07 -18.65
CA ASP A 46 1.36 -0.06 -19.45
C ASP A 46 2.72 0.27 -20.05
N ILE A 47 3.74 -0.50 -19.69
CA ILE A 47 5.09 -0.34 -20.20
C ILE A 47 5.51 -1.68 -20.82
N GLU A 48 5.61 -1.75 -22.12
CA GLU A 48 5.99 -2.96 -22.87
C GLU A 48 5.09 -4.16 -22.55
N GLY A 49 3.78 -3.94 -22.36
CA GLY A 49 2.81 -4.97 -22.01
C GLY A 49 2.80 -5.39 -20.55
N ILE A 50 3.50 -4.65 -19.69
CA ILE A 50 3.54 -4.87 -18.25
C ILE A 50 2.74 -3.77 -17.55
N HIS A 51 1.76 -4.17 -16.72
CA HIS A 51 1.02 -3.22 -15.88
C HIS A 51 1.87 -2.77 -14.69
N VAL A 52 2.45 -1.58 -14.80
CA VAL A 52 3.30 -1.00 -13.76
C VAL A 52 2.46 -0.17 -12.81
N HIS A 53 2.35 -0.62 -11.55
CA HIS A 53 1.73 0.13 -10.47
C HIS A 53 2.69 1.23 -9.99
N LYS A 54 2.47 2.46 -10.44
CA LYS A 54 3.44 3.57 -10.24
C LYS A 54 3.67 3.93 -8.76
N TYR A 55 2.66 3.75 -7.93
CA TYR A 55 2.68 4.13 -6.51
C TYR A 55 2.59 2.93 -5.56
N GLY A 56 3.03 1.77 -6.00
CA GLY A 56 2.92 0.52 -5.28
C GLY A 56 1.70 -0.30 -5.68
N ALA A 57 1.69 -1.57 -5.31
CA ALA A 57 0.60 -2.48 -5.65
C ALA A 57 -0.67 -2.13 -4.87
N HIS A 58 -1.77 -1.92 -5.59
CA HIS A 58 -3.08 -1.68 -5.02
C HIS A 58 -4.01 -2.79 -5.51
N ILE A 59 -4.33 -3.73 -4.62
CA ILE A 59 -5.23 -4.85 -4.90
C ILE A 59 -6.54 -4.55 -4.20
N PHE A 60 -7.63 -4.59 -4.99
CA PHE A 60 -8.96 -4.40 -4.43
C PHE A 60 -9.38 -5.65 -3.66
N HIS A 61 -9.79 -5.47 -2.42
CA HIS A 61 -10.45 -6.48 -1.60
C HIS A 61 -11.45 -5.81 -0.67
N THR A 62 -12.55 -6.47 -0.38
CA THR A 62 -13.58 -6.02 0.56
C THR A 62 -14.43 -7.19 1.02
N ASP A 63 -14.89 -7.15 2.26
CA ASP A 63 -15.92 -8.03 2.81
C ASP A 63 -17.32 -7.37 2.76
N ASN A 64 -17.39 -6.09 2.40
CA ASN A 64 -18.64 -5.37 2.22
C ASN A 64 -19.23 -5.64 0.84
N LYS A 65 -20.39 -6.34 0.83
CA LYS A 65 -21.08 -6.70 -0.41
C LYS A 65 -21.54 -5.49 -1.22
N GLU A 66 -21.98 -4.41 -0.60
CA GLU A 66 -22.44 -3.19 -1.30
C GLU A 66 -21.28 -2.55 -2.06
N VAL A 67 -20.11 -2.47 -1.41
CA VAL A 67 -18.89 -1.94 -2.04
C VAL A 67 -18.45 -2.84 -3.19
N TRP A 68 -18.50 -4.17 -3.00
CA TRP A 68 -18.19 -5.14 -4.05
C TRP A 68 -19.10 -4.97 -5.27
N ASP A 69 -20.42 -4.96 -5.07
CA ASP A 69 -21.40 -4.81 -6.13
C ASP A 69 -21.26 -3.46 -6.84
N TYR A 70 -21.02 -2.38 -6.08
CA TYR A 70 -20.80 -1.06 -6.64
C TYR A 70 -19.59 -1.01 -7.56
N VAL A 71 -18.45 -1.52 -7.14
CA VAL A 71 -17.22 -1.49 -7.94
C VAL A 71 -17.34 -2.41 -9.17
N ASN A 72 -17.95 -3.58 -9.03
CA ASN A 72 -18.19 -4.49 -10.16
C ASN A 72 -19.21 -3.95 -11.19
N SER A 73 -19.98 -2.91 -10.85
CA SER A 73 -20.83 -2.23 -11.84
C SER A 73 -20.03 -1.43 -12.87
N PHE A 74 -18.75 -1.16 -12.61
CA PHE A 74 -17.87 -0.40 -13.52
C PHE A 74 -16.88 -1.28 -14.26
N VAL A 75 -16.39 -2.34 -13.62
CA VAL A 75 -15.33 -3.19 -14.16
C VAL A 75 -15.48 -4.62 -13.65
N GLU A 76 -15.11 -5.58 -14.48
CA GLU A 76 -14.98 -6.98 -14.08
C GLU A 76 -13.58 -7.21 -13.48
N PHE A 77 -13.53 -7.76 -12.26
CA PHE A 77 -12.27 -8.11 -11.60
C PHE A 77 -11.84 -9.53 -11.97
N ASN A 78 -10.57 -9.69 -12.31
CA ASN A 78 -9.97 -11.00 -12.45
C ASN A 78 -9.73 -11.63 -11.07
N ARG A 79 -9.63 -12.96 -11.03
CA ARG A 79 -9.30 -13.70 -9.82
C ARG A 79 -7.79 -13.76 -9.64
N TYR A 80 -7.18 -12.63 -9.35
CA TYR A 80 -5.75 -12.53 -9.20
C TYR A 80 -5.27 -13.15 -7.88
N THR A 81 -4.27 -14.05 -7.95
CA THR A 81 -3.59 -14.56 -6.76
C THR A 81 -2.37 -13.70 -6.47
N ASN A 82 -2.43 -12.95 -5.38
CA ASN A 82 -1.34 -12.07 -4.98
C ASN A 82 -0.19 -12.86 -4.34
N SER A 83 0.95 -12.90 -5.01
CA SER A 83 2.19 -13.50 -4.52
C SER A 83 3.35 -12.54 -4.76
N PRO A 84 3.43 -11.44 -3.99
CA PRO A 84 4.42 -10.41 -4.23
C PRO A 84 5.83 -10.86 -3.84
N LEU A 85 6.80 -10.32 -4.56
CA LEU A 85 8.21 -10.41 -4.24
C LEU A 85 8.75 -9.00 -3.98
N ALA A 86 9.48 -8.83 -2.88
CA ALA A 86 10.24 -7.61 -2.63
C ALA A 86 11.63 -7.75 -3.23
N TYR A 87 12.08 -6.72 -3.95
CA TYR A 87 13.46 -6.61 -4.40
C TYR A 87 14.19 -5.57 -3.55
N PHE A 88 15.28 -5.97 -2.93
CA PHE A 88 16.13 -5.09 -2.14
C PHE A 88 17.59 -5.53 -2.27
N ASP A 89 18.46 -4.58 -2.62
CA ASP A 89 19.91 -4.78 -2.71
C ASP A 89 20.33 -6.05 -3.48
N GLY A 90 19.82 -6.20 -4.71
CA GLY A 90 20.14 -7.32 -5.59
C GLY A 90 19.49 -8.66 -5.23
N LYS A 91 18.62 -8.71 -4.21
CA LYS A 91 17.98 -9.94 -3.74
C LYS A 91 16.47 -9.85 -3.78
N LEU A 92 15.84 -11.01 -3.98
CA LEU A 92 14.39 -11.18 -3.94
C LEU A 92 13.98 -11.81 -2.61
N TYR A 93 12.86 -11.32 -2.07
CA TYR A 93 12.27 -11.80 -0.82
C TYR A 93 10.80 -12.10 -1.01
N ASN A 94 10.33 -13.24 -0.51
CA ASN A 94 8.91 -13.57 -0.55
C ASN A 94 8.09 -12.71 0.42
N LEU A 95 6.90 -12.30 -0.02
CA LEU A 95 5.91 -11.60 0.79
C LEU A 95 4.54 -12.32 0.68
N PRO A 96 3.68 -12.24 1.71
CA PRO A 96 3.96 -11.74 3.06
C PRO A 96 5.07 -12.53 3.74
N PHE A 97 5.60 -12.01 4.85
CA PHE A 97 6.70 -12.65 5.59
C PHE A 97 6.37 -14.10 5.95
N ASN A 98 7.24 -15.00 5.56
CA ASN A 98 7.12 -16.44 5.79
C ASN A 98 8.50 -17.08 5.96
N MET A 99 8.58 -18.40 6.12
CA MET A 99 9.87 -19.07 6.32
C MET A 99 10.84 -18.89 5.16
N ASN A 100 10.34 -18.75 3.90
CA ASN A 100 11.23 -18.43 2.78
C ASN A 100 11.86 -17.05 2.94
N THR A 101 11.07 -16.05 3.38
CA THR A 101 11.56 -14.69 3.67
C THR A 101 12.66 -14.74 4.73
N PHE A 102 12.46 -15.47 5.81
CA PHE A 102 13.42 -15.57 6.91
C PHE A 102 14.67 -16.35 6.53
N TYR A 103 14.52 -17.40 5.71
CA TYR A 103 15.65 -18.07 5.10
C TYR A 103 16.46 -17.14 4.17
N GLN A 104 15.79 -16.37 3.34
CA GLN A 104 16.43 -15.40 2.43
C GLN A 104 17.14 -14.26 3.18
N LEU A 105 16.59 -13.82 4.32
CA LEU A 105 17.19 -12.77 5.15
C LEU A 105 18.39 -13.28 5.96
N TRP A 106 18.25 -14.43 6.62
CA TRP A 106 19.14 -14.88 7.70
C TRP A 106 19.67 -16.29 7.55
N GLY A 107 19.22 -17.06 6.55
CA GLY A 107 19.62 -18.45 6.36
C GLY A 107 19.00 -19.44 7.39
N VAL A 108 18.05 -18.99 8.20
CA VAL A 108 17.38 -19.83 9.21
C VAL A 108 16.49 -20.88 8.54
N LYS A 109 16.44 -22.07 9.12
CA LYS A 109 15.73 -23.22 8.52
C LYS A 109 14.48 -23.64 9.28
N THR A 110 14.34 -23.19 10.51
CA THR A 110 13.21 -23.56 11.37
C THR A 110 12.47 -22.33 11.91
N PRO A 111 11.15 -22.44 12.23
CA PRO A 111 10.41 -21.38 12.89
C PRO A 111 11.02 -20.94 14.23
N ALA A 112 11.64 -21.86 14.96
CA ALA A 112 12.27 -21.54 16.23
C ALA A 112 13.50 -20.62 16.04
N GLU A 113 14.34 -20.91 15.06
CA GLU A 113 15.49 -20.07 14.72
C GLU A 113 15.04 -18.68 14.23
N ALA A 114 13.99 -18.62 13.38
CA ALA A 114 13.44 -17.37 12.89
C ALA A 114 12.90 -16.51 14.04
N LYS A 115 12.15 -17.13 14.96
CA LYS A 115 11.63 -16.47 16.17
C LYS A 115 12.76 -15.93 17.04
N ALA A 116 13.80 -16.75 17.30
CA ALA A 116 14.95 -16.32 18.10
C ALA A 116 15.66 -15.12 17.46
N LYS A 117 15.77 -15.09 16.13
CA LYS A 117 16.40 -13.99 15.40
C LYS A 117 15.56 -12.70 15.47
N ILE A 118 14.26 -12.80 15.36
CA ILE A 118 13.35 -11.66 15.55
C ILE A 118 13.46 -11.13 16.99
N GLU A 119 13.41 -12.00 18.00
CA GLU A 119 13.52 -11.60 19.41
C GLU A 119 14.87 -10.94 19.73
N GLU A 120 15.98 -11.44 19.15
CA GLU A 120 17.29 -10.83 19.29
C GLU A 120 17.26 -9.36 18.84
N GLN A 121 16.70 -9.09 17.66
CA GLN A 121 16.66 -7.75 17.10
C GLN A 121 15.67 -6.82 17.82
N ARG A 122 14.55 -7.35 18.28
CA ARG A 122 13.53 -6.58 19.03
C ARG A 122 14.07 -6.03 20.35
N LYS A 123 14.98 -6.74 21.00
CA LYS A 123 15.61 -6.29 22.26
C LYS A 123 16.29 -4.94 22.16
N GLU A 124 16.80 -4.59 20.96
CA GLU A 124 17.41 -3.27 20.73
C GLU A 124 16.37 -2.14 20.91
N PHE A 125 15.09 -2.43 20.80
CA PHE A 125 13.98 -1.49 20.82
C PHE A 125 13.05 -1.64 22.03
N ASP A 126 13.43 -2.42 23.03
CA ASP A 126 12.66 -2.61 24.27
C ASP A 126 12.46 -1.31 25.07
N HIS A 127 13.34 -0.33 24.86
CA HIS A 127 13.24 1.02 25.45
C HIS A 127 12.04 1.81 24.94
N ILE A 128 11.45 1.44 23.80
CA ILE A 128 10.26 2.08 23.23
C ILE A 128 9.03 1.55 23.96
N ALA A 129 8.55 2.25 24.98
CA ALA A 129 7.36 1.84 25.72
C ALA A 129 6.10 1.92 24.83
N THR A 130 5.85 3.10 24.26
CA THR A 130 4.72 3.36 23.35
C THR A 130 5.28 3.93 22.04
N PRO A 131 5.16 3.20 20.92
CA PRO A 131 5.61 3.70 19.61
C PRO A 131 4.86 4.98 19.21
N ALA A 132 5.60 5.99 18.77
CA ALA A 132 5.04 7.27 18.34
C ALA A 132 4.71 7.30 16.83
N ASN A 133 5.22 6.35 16.07
CA ASN A 133 5.05 6.28 14.62
C ASN A 133 5.21 4.84 14.12
N LEU A 134 4.96 4.65 12.81
CA LEU A 134 5.06 3.34 12.16
C LEU A 134 6.48 2.74 12.21
N GLU A 135 7.52 3.57 12.14
CA GLU A 135 8.90 3.10 12.23
C GLU A 135 9.18 2.45 13.57
N GLU A 136 8.90 3.15 14.66
CA GLU A 136 9.07 2.62 16.01
C GLU A 136 8.22 1.37 16.26
N GLN A 137 6.97 1.38 15.76
CA GLN A 137 6.10 0.22 15.84
C GLN A 137 6.68 -1.00 15.10
N ALA A 138 7.17 -0.80 13.88
CA ALA A 138 7.73 -1.89 13.08
C ALA A 138 9.04 -2.41 13.68
N LEU A 139 9.94 -1.53 14.10
CA LEU A 139 11.19 -1.91 14.78
C LEU A 139 10.93 -2.74 16.04
N LYS A 140 9.95 -2.31 16.84
CA LYS A 140 9.54 -3.02 18.06
C LYS A 140 8.91 -4.39 17.77
N LEU A 141 8.17 -4.54 16.65
CA LEU A 141 7.46 -5.78 16.31
C LEU A 141 8.34 -6.79 15.58
N CYS A 142 9.15 -6.36 14.64
CA CYS A 142 9.85 -7.28 13.73
C CYS A 142 11.37 -7.06 13.64
N GLY A 143 11.90 -6.02 14.27
CA GLY A 143 13.33 -5.72 14.28
C GLY A 143 13.81 -4.99 13.03
N LYS A 144 15.08 -4.58 13.05
CA LYS A 144 15.67 -3.68 12.05
C LYS A 144 15.81 -4.28 10.65
N ASP A 145 16.13 -5.56 10.54
CA ASP A 145 16.39 -6.15 9.22
C ASP A 145 15.11 -6.21 8.38
N ILE A 146 14.01 -6.63 8.97
CA ILE A 146 12.70 -6.68 8.29
C ILE A 146 12.24 -5.25 7.98
N TYR A 147 12.34 -4.35 8.96
CA TYR A 147 11.94 -2.97 8.77
C TYR A 147 12.68 -2.29 7.62
N HIS A 148 14.01 -2.25 7.66
CA HIS A 148 14.79 -1.50 6.67
C HIS A 148 14.75 -2.11 5.27
N ARG A 149 14.68 -3.44 5.16
CA ARG A 149 14.74 -4.11 3.86
C ARG A 149 13.38 -4.29 3.20
N LEU A 150 12.32 -4.50 3.98
CA LEU A 150 11.05 -4.95 3.43
C LEU A 150 9.85 -4.03 3.73
N ILE A 151 9.95 -3.15 4.73
CA ILE A 151 8.84 -2.28 5.13
C ILE A 151 9.10 -0.84 4.69
N LYS A 152 10.22 -0.26 5.10
CA LYS A 152 10.49 1.17 4.93
C LYS A 152 10.28 1.65 3.50
N GLY A 153 11.05 1.14 2.55
CA GLY A 153 10.98 1.60 1.17
C GLY A 153 9.64 1.33 0.48
N TYR A 154 8.99 0.22 0.83
CA TYR A 154 7.64 -0.07 0.34
C TYR A 154 6.62 0.95 0.84
N THR A 155 6.64 1.25 2.13
CA THR A 155 5.70 2.22 2.73
C THR A 155 5.93 3.63 2.19
N GLU A 156 7.17 4.07 2.07
CA GLU A 156 7.53 5.36 1.47
C GLU A 156 6.99 5.49 0.04
N LYS A 157 7.14 4.44 -0.76
CA LYS A 157 6.65 4.40 -2.14
C LYS A 157 5.11 4.41 -2.22
N GLN A 158 4.44 3.59 -1.42
CA GLN A 158 2.99 3.40 -1.51
C GLN A 158 2.20 4.58 -0.95
N CYS A 159 2.65 5.14 0.16
CA CYS A 159 1.96 6.25 0.81
C CYS A 159 2.30 7.61 0.18
N CYS A 160 3.30 7.71 -0.70
CA CYS A 160 3.82 8.96 -1.26
C CYS A 160 4.17 10.01 -0.21
N LEU A 161 4.36 9.62 1.03
CA LEU A 161 4.67 10.46 2.16
C LEU A 161 5.94 9.95 2.82
N LEU A 162 6.87 10.84 3.02
CA LEU A 162 7.85 10.69 4.08
C LEU A 162 7.06 10.50 5.37
N TYR A 163 7.46 9.51 6.16
CA TYR A 163 6.87 9.16 7.46
C TYR A 163 6.45 10.40 8.26
N THR A 164 5.21 10.78 8.13
CA THR A 164 4.60 11.73 9.05
C THR A 164 3.67 10.96 9.98
N SER A 165 3.53 11.45 11.19
CA SER A 165 2.78 10.89 12.31
C SER A 165 1.31 10.53 12.02
N ASP A 166 0.81 10.82 10.83
CA ASP A 166 -0.61 10.76 10.47
C ASP A 166 -1.00 9.49 9.71
N ALA A 167 -0.10 8.49 9.61
CA ALA A 167 -0.36 7.20 8.97
C ALA A 167 -0.65 6.07 10.00
N ALA A 168 -1.28 6.41 11.12
CA ALA A 168 -1.77 5.47 12.12
C ALA A 168 -3.27 5.26 11.96
#